data_d9f212714fcbe7684984e30c41e07c5c
#
_entry.id   d9f212714fcbe7684984e30c41e07c5c
#
_cell.length_a   1.000
_cell.length_b   1.000
_cell.length_c   1.000
_cell.angle_alpha   90.00
_cell.angle_beta   90.00
_cell.angle_gamma   90.00
#
_symmetry.space_group_name_H-M   'P 1'
#
loop_
_entity.id
_entity.type
_entity.pdbx_description
1 polymer ?
#
loop_
_entity_poly.entity_id
_entity_poly.type
_entity_poly.pdbx_seq_one_letter_code
_entity_poly.pdbx_strand_id
1 'polypeptide(L)'
;MNKSAASSKFAFIPKDFNLIKKYATKVNLVNREGKFILQTTGLFKREYKEIHLAFPMVHGKNTEDGSIIGYLETLGIHYVGSDIFTSSLCQDKVFTKEVLLANGLPVTDYVDFMDYDYKIDKESIFRQIDK
;
A
#
# COMPACT_ATOMS: atom_id res chain seq x y z
N MET A 1 -21.06 17.80 -24.47
CA MET A 1 -21.03 16.54 -23.74
C MET A 1 -19.77 15.76 -24.13
N ASN A 2 -18.67 15.95 -23.41
CA ASN A 2 -17.43 15.21 -23.66
C ASN A 2 -17.33 14.09 -22.64
N LYS A 3 -17.54 12.86 -23.11
CA LYS A 3 -17.36 11.66 -22.31
C LYS A 3 -15.88 11.49 -22.00
N SER A 4 -15.52 11.56 -20.72
CA SER A 4 -14.18 11.25 -20.25
C SER A 4 -13.87 9.78 -20.49
N ALA A 5 -13.09 9.50 -21.52
CA ALA A 5 -12.61 8.15 -21.87
C ALA A 5 -11.43 7.69 -20.98
N ALA A 6 -11.32 8.22 -19.76
CA ALA A 6 -10.15 7.94 -18.90
C ALA A 6 -10.30 6.71 -18.00
N SER A 7 -11.51 6.16 -17.84
CA SER A 7 -11.76 5.17 -16.80
C SER A 7 -11.50 3.71 -17.21
N SER A 8 -11.43 3.39 -18.49
CA SER A 8 -11.34 2.00 -18.93
C SER A 8 -9.92 1.46 -19.21
N LYS A 9 -8.91 2.32 -19.21
CA LYS A 9 -7.53 1.90 -19.56
C LYS A 9 -6.73 1.30 -18.39
N PHE A 10 -7.21 1.38 -17.17
CA PHE A 10 -6.49 0.88 -16.00
C PHE A 10 -7.02 -0.44 -15.42
N ALA A 11 -8.05 -1.02 -15.99
CA ALA A 11 -8.65 -2.26 -15.50
C ALA A 11 -7.80 -3.52 -15.74
N PHE A 12 -6.69 -3.41 -16.45
CA PHE A 12 -5.79 -4.53 -16.73
C PHE A 12 -4.34 -4.09 -16.54
N ILE A 13 -3.73 -4.50 -15.42
CA ILE A 13 -2.28 -4.39 -15.24
C ILE A 13 -1.66 -5.61 -15.91
N PRO A 14 -1.01 -5.47 -17.07
CA PRO A 14 -0.32 -6.59 -17.69
C PRO A 14 0.78 -7.07 -16.75
N LYS A 15 0.95 -8.39 -16.61
CA LYS A 15 2.09 -8.98 -15.89
C LYS A 15 3.45 -8.64 -16.54
N ASP A 16 3.43 -8.02 -17.72
CA ASP A 16 4.61 -7.63 -18.47
C ASP A 16 4.99 -6.18 -18.17
N PHE A 17 6.10 -6.00 -17.47
CA PHE A 17 6.69 -4.71 -17.14
C PHE A 17 7.00 -3.84 -18.38
N ASN A 18 7.27 -4.44 -19.53
CA ASN A 18 7.55 -3.70 -20.76
C ASN A 18 6.28 -3.05 -21.32
N LEU A 19 5.13 -3.72 -21.17
CA LEU A 19 3.85 -3.13 -21.53
C LEU A 19 3.48 -1.97 -20.60
N ILE A 20 3.75 -2.10 -19.29
CA ILE A 20 3.55 -0.99 -18.35
C ILE A 20 4.41 0.21 -18.76
N LYS A 21 5.70 0.02 -19.02
CA LYS A 21 6.61 1.11 -19.48
C LYS A 21 6.14 1.76 -20.76
N LYS A 22 5.55 1.00 -21.69
CA LYS A 22 5.07 1.51 -22.97
C LYS A 22 3.82 2.38 -22.85
N TYR A 23 2.92 2.06 -21.92
CA TYR A 23 1.60 2.72 -21.79
C TYR A 23 1.44 3.58 -20.55
N ALA A 24 2.33 3.45 -19.56
CA ALA A 24 2.30 4.25 -18.35
C ALA A 24 3.01 5.58 -18.55
N THR A 25 2.43 6.63 -17.98
CA THR A 25 3.07 7.93 -17.91
C THR A 25 3.65 8.12 -16.51
N LYS A 26 4.96 8.38 -16.43
CA LYS A 26 5.60 8.70 -15.17
C LYS A 26 5.16 10.09 -14.70
N VAL A 27 4.67 10.14 -13.47
CA VAL A 27 4.19 11.37 -12.85
C VAL A 27 4.83 11.58 -11.47
N ASN A 28 4.93 12.83 -11.07
CA ASN A 28 5.19 13.22 -9.69
C ASN A 28 3.90 13.79 -9.11
N LEU A 29 3.67 13.48 -7.84
CA LEU A 29 2.63 14.10 -7.06
C LEU A 29 3.26 15.25 -6.27
N VAL A 30 2.77 16.46 -6.45
CA VAL A 30 3.33 17.65 -5.83
C VAL A 30 2.22 18.51 -5.20
N ASN A 31 2.56 19.18 -4.11
CA ASN A 31 1.73 20.22 -3.52
C ASN A 31 2.25 21.59 -3.99
N ARG A 32 1.38 22.39 -4.57
CA ARG A 32 1.66 23.77 -4.97
C ARG A 32 0.60 24.68 -4.39
N GLU A 33 0.98 25.45 -3.38
CA GLU A 33 0.10 26.46 -2.76
C GLU A 33 -1.25 25.87 -2.30
N GLY A 34 -1.22 24.66 -1.73
CA GLY A 34 -2.41 23.96 -1.26
C GLY A 34 -3.18 23.18 -2.34
N LYS A 35 -2.70 23.20 -3.58
CA LYS A 35 -3.25 22.36 -4.67
C LYS A 35 -2.40 21.13 -4.90
N PHE A 36 -3.01 19.97 -4.96
CA PHE A 36 -2.34 18.70 -5.21
C PHE A 36 -2.41 18.37 -6.69
N ILE A 37 -1.26 18.16 -7.29
CA ILE A 37 -1.13 18.08 -8.73
C ILE A 37 -0.34 16.83 -9.12
N LEU A 38 -0.90 16.01 -10.02
CA LEU A 38 -0.12 15.04 -10.81
C LEU A 38 0.57 15.77 -11.94
N GLN A 39 1.89 15.77 -11.91
CA GLN A 39 2.72 16.40 -12.91
C GLN A 39 3.48 15.32 -13.70
N THR A 40 3.39 15.35 -15.04
CA THR A 40 4.23 14.47 -15.88
C THR A 40 5.69 14.88 -15.80
N THR A 41 6.60 13.89 -15.89
CA THR A 41 8.05 14.11 -15.77
C THR A 41 8.74 14.40 -17.11
N GLY A 42 7.99 14.69 -18.19
CA GLY A 42 8.52 14.96 -19.52
C GLY A 42 9.28 16.31 -19.61
N LEU A 43 10.33 16.33 -20.46
CA LEU A 43 11.17 17.53 -20.66
C LEU A 43 10.46 18.62 -21.47
N PHE A 44 9.57 18.25 -22.40
CA PHE A 44 9.02 19.18 -23.37
C PHE A 44 7.55 19.56 -23.14
N LYS A 45 6.77 18.71 -22.50
CA LYS A 45 5.36 19.01 -22.20
C LYS A 45 5.04 18.54 -20.80
N ARG A 46 4.76 19.46 -19.91
CA ARG A 46 4.30 19.16 -18.56
C ARG A 46 2.79 19.23 -18.55
N GLU A 47 2.15 18.13 -18.31
CA GLU A 47 0.72 18.08 -18.06
C GLU A 47 0.49 18.07 -16.54
N TYR A 48 -0.53 18.82 -16.13
CA TYR A 48 -0.90 18.96 -14.72
C TYR A 48 -2.35 18.53 -14.55
N LYS A 49 -2.58 17.68 -13.57
CA LYS A 49 -3.94 17.28 -13.21
C LYS A 49 -4.12 17.44 -11.72
N GLU A 50 -5.06 18.31 -11.33
CA GLU A 50 -5.40 18.53 -9.93
C GLU A 50 -6.09 17.29 -9.35
N ILE A 51 -5.75 16.95 -8.10
CA ILE A 51 -6.32 15.86 -7.33
C ILE A 51 -6.94 16.44 -6.07
N HIS A 52 -8.15 16.03 -5.76
CA HIS A 52 -8.87 16.49 -4.57
C HIS A 52 -8.97 15.39 -3.51
N LEU A 53 -8.89 14.13 -3.93
CA LEU A 53 -8.99 12.96 -3.09
C LEU A 53 -8.19 11.81 -3.70
N ALA A 54 -7.40 11.13 -2.89
CA ALA A 54 -6.75 9.89 -3.25
C ALA A 54 -7.56 8.68 -2.74
N PHE A 55 -7.72 7.68 -3.59
CA PHE A 55 -8.31 6.40 -3.22
C PHE A 55 -7.35 5.27 -3.58
N PRO A 56 -6.39 4.95 -2.69
CA PRO A 56 -5.40 3.91 -2.95
C PRO A 56 -6.06 2.53 -2.98
N MET A 57 -6.11 1.91 -4.15
CA MET A 57 -6.52 0.51 -4.33
C MET A 57 -5.31 -0.29 -4.79
N VAL A 58 -4.40 -0.53 -3.88
CA VAL A 58 -3.10 -1.12 -4.14
C VAL A 58 -2.82 -2.22 -3.14
N HIS A 59 -2.01 -3.20 -3.53
CA HIS A 59 -1.66 -4.35 -2.71
C HIS A 59 -0.16 -4.54 -2.65
N GLY A 60 0.30 -5.13 -1.54
CA GLY A 60 1.68 -5.57 -1.35
C GLY A 60 2.56 -4.57 -0.60
N LYS A 61 3.84 -4.89 -0.59
CA LYS A 61 4.87 -4.11 0.12
C LYS A 61 4.95 -2.68 -0.40
N ASN A 62 5.20 -1.73 0.49
CA ASN A 62 5.24 -0.27 0.28
C ASN A 62 3.88 0.34 -0.09
N THR A 63 2.79 -0.40 0.14
CA THR A 63 1.44 0.09 -0.11
C THR A 63 0.52 -0.17 1.07
N GLU A 64 0.27 -1.44 1.42
CA GLU A 64 -0.61 -1.85 2.52
C GLU A 64 0.03 -1.61 3.90
N ASP A 65 1.35 -1.49 3.96
CA ASP A 65 2.14 -1.23 5.16
C ASP A 65 2.10 0.24 5.64
N GLY A 66 1.25 1.06 5.05
CA GLY A 66 1.11 2.48 5.37
C GLY A 66 2.06 3.41 4.61
N SER A 67 3.02 2.89 3.84
CA SER A 67 4.02 3.73 3.15
C SER A 67 3.39 4.73 2.19
N ILE A 68 2.43 4.32 1.36
CA ILE A 68 1.74 5.23 0.44
C ILE A 68 0.85 6.23 1.19
N ILE A 69 0.23 5.79 2.28
CA ILE A 69 -0.62 6.65 3.11
C ILE A 69 0.23 7.73 3.78
N GLY A 70 1.37 7.37 4.36
CA GLY A 70 2.30 8.34 4.95
C GLY A 70 2.83 9.36 3.92
N TYR A 71 3.02 8.94 2.67
CA TYR A 71 3.36 9.85 1.60
C TYR A 71 2.23 10.85 1.28
N LEU A 72 0.98 10.37 1.23
CA LEU A 72 -0.19 11.24 1.03
C LEU A 72 -0.38 12.21 2.20
N GLU A 73 -0.25 11.73 3.44
CA GLU A 73 -0.32 12.55 4.65
C GLU A 73 0.76 13.64 4.67
N THR A 74 2.00 13.28 4.34
CA THR A 74 3.11 14.23 4.26
C THR A 74 2.85 15.36 3.25
N LEU A 75 2.15 15.05 2.17
CA LEU A 75 1.74 16.04 1.18
C LEU A 75 0.46 16.79 1.58
N GLY A 76 -0.27 16.34 2.59
CA GLY A 76 -1.55 16.90 3.02
C GLY A 76 -2.72 16.53 2.12
N ILE A 77 -2.61 15.47 1.32
CA ILE A 77 -3.67 15.02 0.41
C ILE A 77 -4.71 14.22 1.18
N HIS A 78 -5.97 14.60 1.03
CA HIS A 78 -7.07 13.79 1.55
C HIS A 78 -7.11 12.43 0.86
N TYR A 79 -7.32 11.38 1.64
CA TYR A 79 -7.37 10.00 1.12
C TYR A 79 -8.48 9.20 1.78
N VAL A 80 -8.83 8.09 1.14
CA VAL A 80 -9.75 7.08 1.66
C VAL A 80 -8.92 5.87 2.11
N GLY A 81 -9.09 5.45 3.34
CA GLY A 81 -8.37 4.31 3.90
C GLY A 81 -8.01 4.50 5.37
N SER A 82 -7.33 3.52 5.94
CA SER A 82 -6.77 3.59 7.29
C SER A 82 -5.57 4.53 7.32
N ASP A 83 -5.30 5.12 8.48
CA ASP A 83 -4.09 5.91 8.70
C ASP A 83 -2.81 5.05 8.64
N ILE A 84 -1.65 5.70 8.65
CA ILE A 84 -0.35 5.03 8.55
C ILE A 84 -0.12 4.07 9.73
N PHE A 85 -0.52 4.46 10.96
CA PHE A 85 -0.31 3.64 12.14
C PHE A 85 -1.14 2.36 12.08
N THR A 86 -2.43 2.47 11.79
CA THR A 86 -3.33 1.33 11.64
C THR A 86 -2.89 0.41 10.50
N SER A 87 -2.49 0.97 9.37
CA SER A 87 -2.01 0.20 8.22
C SER A 87 -0.76 -0.59 8.55
N SER A 88 0.23 0.03 9.21
CA SER A 88 1.47 -0.62 9.61
C SER A 88 1.23 -1.73 10.64
N LEU A 89 0.38 -1.47 11.65
CA LEU A 89 0.02 -2.46 12.66
C LEU A 89 -0.66 -3.68 12.04
N CYS A 90 -1.66 -3.47 11.19
CA CYS A 90 -2.42 -4.54 10.57
C CYS A 90 -1.64 -5.34 9.51
N GLN A 91 -0.54 -4.80 9.02
CA GLN A 91 0.34 -5.50 8.09
C GLN A 91 1.10 -6.63 8.79
N ASP A 92 1.50 -6.46 10.04
CA ASP A 92 2.14 -7.49 10.83
C ASP A 92 1.10 -8.32 11.58
N LYS A 93 1.04 -9.62 11.26
CA LYS A 93 0.03 -10.52 11.84
C LYS A 93 0.26 -10.82 13.31
N VAL A 94 1.51 -10.83 13.76
CA VAL A 94 1.86 -11.05 15.16
C VAL A 94 1.44 -9.84 15.98
N PHE A 95 1.92 -8.64 15.62
CA PHE A 95 1.52 -7.41 16.33
C PHE A 95 0.01 -7.19 16.31
N THR A 96 -0.67 -7.47 15.20
CA THR A 96 -2.14 -7.38 15.13
C THR A 96 -2.77 -8.27 16.21
N LYS A 97 -2.34 -9.53 16.31
CA LYS A 97 -2.89 -10.49 17.28
C LYS A 97 -2.57 -10.09 18.73
N GLU A 98 -1.35 -9.64 18.98
CA GLU A 98 -0.95 -9.17 20.31
C GLU A 98 -1.80 -7.99 20.79
N VAL A 99 -2.04 -7.01 19.91
CA VAL A 99 -2.92 -5.87 20.24
C VAL A 99 -4.35 -6.31 20.48
N LEU A 100 -4.88 -7.21 19.66
CA LEU A 100 -6.23 -7.75 19.85
C LEU A 100 -6.37 -8.49 21.18
N LEU A 101 -5.41 -9.36 21.54
CA LEU A 101 -5.38 -10.08 22.81
C LEU A 101 -5.28 -9.12 24.00
N ALA A 102 -4.41 -8.12 23.91
CA ALA A 102 -4.26 -7.11 24.97
C ALA A 102 -5.56 -6.31 25.23
N ASN A 103 -6.45 -6.24 24.23
CA ASN A 103 -7.76 -5.61 24.34
C ASN A 103 -8.91 -6.60 24.60
N GLY A 104 -8.61 -7.85 24.96
CA GLY A 104 -9.62 -8.87 25.31
C GLY A 104 -10.39 -9.42 24.11
N LEU A 105 -9.91 -9.22 22.90
CA LEU A 105 -10.52 -9.75 21.69
C LEU A 105 -9.96 -11.15 21.37
N PRO A 106 -10.81 -12.11 21.00
CA PRO A 106 -10.37 -13.45 20.66
C PRO A 106 -9.61 -13.46 19.33
N VAL A 107 -8.52 -14.21 19.30
CA VAL A 107 -7.77 -14.49 18.08
C VAL A 107 -7.60 -15.98 17.91
N THR A 108 -7.36 -16.42 16.68
CA THR A 108 -6.99 -17.83 16.44
C THR A 108 -5.63 -18.11 17.03
N ASP A 109 -5.43 -19.32 17.52
CA ASP A 109 -4.13 -19.80 17.98
C ASP A 109 -3.09 -19.65 16.86
N TYR A 110 -1.86 -19.38 17.26
CA TYR A 110 -0.76 -19.19 16.31
C TYR A 110 0.57 -19.53 16.93
N VAL A 111 1.51 -19.86 16.09
CA VAL A 111 2.93 -20.03 16.45
C VAL A 111 3.71 -18.97 15.69
N ASP A 112 4.48 -18.20 16.43
CA ASP A 112 5.37 -17.16 15.88
C ASP A 112 6.82 -17.66 15.94
N PHE A 113 7.56 -17.43 14.86
CA PHE A 113 8.99 -17.77 14.80
C PHE A 113 9.68 -16.95 13.72
N MET A 114 10.96 -16.69 13.93
CA MET A 114 11.82 -16.06 12.95
C MET A 114 12.44 -17.09 12.00
N ASP A 115 12.82 -16.65 10.80
CA ASP A 115 13.55 -17.50 9.83
C ASP A 115 14.80 -18.18 10.44
N TYR A 116 15.43 -17.48 11.37
CA TYR A 116 16.57 -18.01 12.12
C TYR A 116 16.19 -19.20 13.02
N ASP A 117 15.09 -19.11 13.76
CA ASP A 117 14.61 -20.17 14.64
C ASP A 117 14.26 -21.42 13.83
N TYR A 118 13.60 -21.24 12.70
CA TYR A 118 13.27 -22.33 11.78
C TYR A 118 14.52 -23.04 11.25
N LYS A 119 15.60 -22.32 10.98
CA LYS A 119 16.86 -22.90 10.51
C LYS A 119 17.60 -23.69 11.59
N ILE A 120 17.44 -23.33 12.85
CA ILE A 120 18.10 -23.99 13.97
C ILE A 120 17.32 -25.23 14.41
N ASP A 121 16.02 -25.11 14.67
CA ASP A 121 15.21 -26.21 15.23
C ASP A 121 13.77 -26.19 14.68
N LYS A 122 13.63 -26.57 13.40
CA LYS A 122 12.32 -26.67 12.76
C LYS A 122 11.39 -27.69 13.43
N GLU A 123 11.95 -28.76 14.05
CA GLU A 123 11.15 -29.79 14.68
C GLU A 123 10.48 -29.29 15.97
N SER A 124 11.13 -28.39 16.70
CA SER A 124 10.51 -27.71 17.85
C SER A 124 9.30 -26.86 17.41
N ILE A 125 9.44 -26.15 16.28
CA ILE A 125 8.34 -25.35 15.73
C ILE A 125 7.17 -26.24 15.32
N PHE A 126 7.42 -27.34 14.61
CA PHE A 126 6.36 -28.29 14.24
C PHE A 126 5.64 -28.88 15.46
N ARG A 127 6.39 -29.27 16.53
CA ARG A 127 5.76 -29.70 17.77
C ARG A 127 4.89 -28.64 18.45
N GLN A 128 5.15 -27.36 18.23
CA GLN A 128 4.28 -26.28 18.72
C GLN A 128 3.02 -26.13 17.89
N ILE A 129 3.11 -26.32 16.57
CA ILE A 129 1.97 -26.22 15.63
C ILE A 129 1.02 -27.42 15.82
N ASP A 130 1.54 -28.60 16.15
CA ASP A 130 0.77 -29.85 16.30
C ASP A 130 0.04 -29.98 17.65
N LYS A 131 0.15 -28.98 18.55
CA LYS A 131 -0.57 -28.93 19.83
C LYS A 131 -1.93 -28.29 19.72
#